data_e0ebdce9835d1a0e536e54a92e6c2750
#
_entry.id   e0ebdce9835d1a0e536e54a92e6c2750
#
_cell.length_a   1.000
_cell.length_b   1.000
_cell.length_c   1.000
_cell.angle_alpha   90.00
_cell.angle_beta   90.00
_cell.angle_gamma   90.00
#
_symmetry.space_group_name_H-M   'P 1'
#
loop_
_entity.id
_entity.type
_entity.pdbx_description
1 polymer ?
#
loop_
_entity_poly.entity_id
_entity_poly.type
_entity_poly.pdbx_seq_one_letter_code
_entity_poly.pdbx_strand_id
1 'polypeptide(L)'
;MGLVPLDSEEPPMDMERIINRVTDKQHLGPDAQVDDKALVFVPSDPALTDPFLALVEDWFSKPGFEWHPHRGLETVTTVVDGVLEHGDNLGHAGALEPGEVQWMTAGRGIIHRELAYRDEHAHVLQMWLNLPAAKKLTPSRYQDLTRAAMPRIETPGVRIDVHAGTVDGVTGAADTHHPVQGLVATLDPESSYTLQVPPEHRLFAYVMNGRLLIAGRELHAGRTGWSDPVESPAPTTLHLMATDPDHPARVMIYSGTPLREPVALGGPFVMNTKDEIAQAFTDFHGGTFGPVPRTARLAYDR
;
A
#
# COMPACT_ATOMS: atom_id res chain seq x y z
N MET A 1 -16.97 0.57 -60.18
CA MET A 1 -16.00 0.00 -59.27
C MET A 1 -15.64 1.13 -58.29
N GLY A 2 -16.39 1.24 -57.20
CA GLY A 2 -16.21 2.31 -56.23
C GLY A 2 -15.22 1.84 -55.18
N LEU A 3 -14.16 2.60 -54.95
CA LEU A 3 -13.23 2.47 -53.86
C LEU A 3 -13.94 2.95 -52.57
N VAL A 4 -14.13 2.04 -51.61
CA VAL A 4 -14.53 2.38 -50.24
C VAL A 4 -13.29 2.95 -49.58
N PRO A 5 -13.32 4.14 -48.96
CA PRO A 5 -12.23 4.61 -48.14
C PRO A 5 -12.15 3.71 -46.91
N LEU A 6 -10.99 3.16 -46.63
CA LEU A 6 -10.66 2.59 -45.33
C LEU A 6 -10.50 3.77 -44.34
N ASP A 7 -11.52 4.03 -43.54
CA ASP A 7 -11.37 4.87 -42.36
C ASP A 7 -10.36 4.14 -41.43
N SER A 8 -9.12 4.60 -41.48
CA SER A 8 -8.15 4.28 -40.45
C SER A 8 -8.55 5.09 -39.21
N GLU A 9 -9.42 4.53 -38.35
CA GLU A 9 -9.56 5.06 -36.98
C GLU A 9 -8.18 5.01 -36.36
N GLU A 10 -7.57 6.16 -36.13
CA GLU A 10 -6.40 6.26 -35.27
C GLU A 10 -6.79 5.65 -33.92
N PRO A 11 -5.93 4.81 -33.32
CA PRO A 11 -6.23 4.28 -32.00
C PRO A 11 -6.47 5.46 -31.04
N PRO A 12 -7.46 5.39 -30.17
CA PRO A 12 -7.75 6.46 -29.22
C PRO A 12 -6.45 6.81 -28.48
N MET A 13 -6.08 8.08 -28.50
CA MET A 13 -4.93 8.53 -27.70
C MET A 13 -5.21 8.22 -26.24
N ASP A 14 -4.28 7.49 -25.60
CA ASP A 14 -4.37 7.17 -24.19
C ASP A 14 -4.51 8.46 -23.38
N MET A 15 -5.56 8.55 -22.57
CA MET A 15 -5.78 9.71 -21.70
C MET A 15 -4.70 9.73 -20.60
N GLU A 16 -3.93 10.80 -20.55
CA GLU A 16 -2.95 10.99 -19.49
C GLU A 16 -3.64 11.39 -18.16
N ARG A 17 -3.22 10.74 -17.06
CA ARG A 17 -3.63 11.12 -15.70
C ARG A 17 -3.02 12.45 -15.30
N ILE A 18 -3.71 13.18 -14.46
CA ILE A 18 -3.19 14.38 -13.83
C ILE A 18 -3.05 14.17 -12.31
N ILE A 19 -2.07 14.80 -11.71
CA ILE A 19 -1.99 14.93 -10.25
C ILE A 19 -2.82 16.13 -9.85
N ASN A 20 -4.02 15.89 -9.33
CA ASN A 20 -4.96 16.93 -8.94
C ASN A 20 -4.80 17.42 -7.49
N ARG A 21 -4.11 16.65 -6.64
CA ARG A 21 -3.81 17.02 -5.26
C ARG A 21 -2.41 16.54 -4.86
N VAL A 22 -1.70 17.36 -4.08
CA VAL A 22 -0.40 16.99 -3.47
C VAL A 22 -0.51 17.22 -1.97
N THR A 23 0.02 16.26 -1.20
CA THR A 23 0.12 16.35 0.26
C THR A 23 1.55 16.08 0.71
N ASP A 24 1.97 16.76 1.76
CA ASP A 24 3.26 16.53 2.41
C ASP A 24 3.07 15.59 3.59
N LYS A 25 4.04 14.70 3.86
CA LYS A 25 4.00 13.88 5.06
C LYS A 25 4.14 14.77 6.31
N GLN A 26 3.39 14.40 7.35
CA GLN A 26 3.48 15.06 8.65
C GLN A 26 4.41 14.26 9.56
N HIS A 27 5.54 14.83 9.90
CA HIS A 27 6.46 14.24 10.88
C HIS A 27 5.89 14.40 12.29
N LEU A 28 5.87 13.29 13.06
CA LEU A 28 5.35 13.27 14.43
C LEU A 28 6.45 13.08 15.48
N GLY A 29 7.60 12.53 15.07
CA GLY A 29 8.69 12.19 15.97
C GLY A 29 8.46 10.89 16.77
N PRO A 30 9.33 10.63 17.76
CA PRO A 30 9.33 9.39 18.51
C PRO A 30 8.13 9.27 19.48
N ASP A 31 7.78 8.03 19.78
CA ASP A 31 6.84 7.69 20.85
C ASP A 31 7.34 6.48 21.69
N ALA A 32 6.44 5.83 22.46
CA ALA A 32 6.82 4.69 23.28
C ALA A 32 7.13 3.42 22.46
N GLN A 33 6.65 3.34 21.22
CA GLN A 33 6.73 2.15 20.37
C GLN A 33 7.81 2.29 19.29
N VAL A 34 8.02 3.51 18.77
CA VAL A 34 8.87 3.78 17.61
C VAL A 34 9.90 4.88 17.91
N ASP A 35 11.03 4.85 17.21
CA ASP A 35 12.09 5.85 17.33
C ASP A 35 11.75 7.12 16.54
N ASP A 36 10.97 6.96 15.46
CA ASP A 36 10.44 8.07 14.67
C ASP A 36 9.19 7.62 13.90
N LYS A 37 8.32 8.57 13.56
CA LYS A 37 7.05 8.35 12.86
C LYS A 37 6.66 9.52 12.00
N ALA A 38 6.13 9.22 10.82
CA ALA A 38 5.49 10.21 9.96
C ALA A 38 4.16 9.70 9.41
N LEU A 39 3.15 10.56 9.39
CA LEU A 39 1.90 10.30 8.67
C LEU A 39 2.08 10.75 7.22
N VAL A 40 2.14 9.82 6.30
CA VAL A 40 2.17 10.11 4.86
C VAL A 40 0.80 10.61 4.43
N PHE A 41 -0.25 9.91 4.84
CA PHE A 41 -1.61 10.42 4.85
C PHE A 41 -2.48 9.67 5.86
N VAL A 42 -3.35 10.43 6.54
CA VAL A 42 -4.51 9.95 7.29
C VAL A 42 -5.63 10.95 7.00
N PRO A 43 -6.60 10.62 6.17
CA PRO A 43 -7.59 11.59 5.74
C PRO A 43 -8.54 11.97 6.88
N SER A 44 -8.89 13.25 6.95
CA SER A 44 -10.00 13.73 7.81
C SER A 44 -11.36 13.22 7.30
N ASP A 45 -11.46 13.00 6.00
CA ASP A 45 -12.60 12.39 5.32
C ASP A 45 -12.09 11.18 4.50
N PRO A 46 -12.47 9.94 4.89
CA PRO A 46 -12.08 8.73 4.15
C PRO A 46 -12.46 8.74 2.67
N ALA A 47 -13.51 9.46 2.28
CA ALA A 47 -13.92 9.57 0.88
C ALA A 47 -12.86 10.21 -0.02
N LEU A 48 -11.95 11.02 0.56
CA LEU A 48 -10.87 11.68 -0.18
C LEU A 48 -9.77 10.73 -0.63
N THR A 49 -9.63 9.57 0.02
CA THR A 49 -8.55 8.61 -0.25
C THR A 49 -9.06 7.19 -0.50
N ASP A 50 -10.37 6.95 -0.39
CA ASP A 50 -11.02 5.66 -0.63
C ASP A 50 -10.48 4.97 -1.91
N PRO A 51 -9.99 3.71 -1.85
CA PRO A 51 -10.12 2.74 -0.75
C PRO A 51 -8.97 2.79 0.28
N PHE A 52 -8.03 3.74 0.19
CA PHE A 52 -6.87 3.85 1.07
C PHE A 52 -7.22 4.64 2.33
N LEU A 53 -7.02 4.03 3.52
CA LEU A 53 -7.42 4.64 4.80
C LEU A 53 -6.30 5.41 5.47
N ALA A 54 -5.07 4.92 5.35
CA ALA A 54 -3.88 5.53 5.93
C ALA A 54 -2.61 5.00 5.26
N LEU A 55 -1.55 5.78 5.29
CA LEU A 55 -0.18 5.33 5.07
C LEU A 55 0.70 6.00 6.13
N VAL A 56 1.38 5.18 6.92
CA VAL A 56 2.28 5.61 7.98
C VAL A 56 3.68 5.12 7.68
N GLU A 57 4.66 5.93 7.98
CA GLU A 57 6.08 5.60 7.87
C GLU A 57 6.68 5.57 9.27
N ASP A 58 7.18 4.40 9.69
CA ASP A 58 7.68 4.16 11.04
C ASP A 58 9.14 3.68 11.02
N TRP A 59 9.95 4.20 11.94
CA TRP A 59 11.33 3.77 12.20
C TRP A 59 11.44 3.31 13.65
N PHE A 60 11.89 2.11 13.89
CA PHE A 60 12.02 1.58 15.25
C PHE A 60 13.17 0.57 15.41
N SER A 61 13.99 0.79 16.43
CA SER A 61 14.91 -0.19 17.03
C SER A 61 14.38 -0.73 18.34
N LYS A 62 13.35 -0.07 18.88
CA LYS A 62 12.53 -0.52 20.01
C LYS A 62 11.67 -1.71 19.57
N PRO A 63 10.99 -2.38 20.52
CA PRO A 63 10.14 -3.52 20.19
C PRO A 63 9.18 -3.29 19.02
N GLY A 64 8.71 -2.06 18.80
CA GLY A 64 7.73 -1.75 17.79
C GLY A 64 6.31 -1.99 18.33
N PHE A 65 5.46 -2.61 17.52
CA PHE A 65 4.05 -2.79 17.83
C PHE A 65 3.80 -4.17 18.41
N GLU A 66 3.71 -4.26 19.74
CA GLU A 66 3.34 -5.48 20.47
C GLU A 66 1.90 -5.92 20.14
N TRP A 67 1.47 -7.04 20.66
CA TRP A 67 0.20 -7.69 20.34
C TRP A 67 -0.98 -6.72 20.37
N HIS A 68 -1.56 -6.47 19.22
CA HIS A 68 -2.71 -5.58 19.02
C HIS A 68 -3.69 -6.15 17.97
N PRO A 69 -4.98 -5.82 18.07
CA PRO A 69 -5.99 -6.35 17.15
C PRO A 69 -6.19 -5.49 15.92
N HIS A 70 -6.74 -6.11 14.85
CA HIS A 70 -7.37 -5.42 13.72
C HIS A 70 -8.66 -6.13 13.29
N ARG A 71 -9.61 -5.39 12.71
CA ARG A 71 -10.81 -5.93 12.06
C ARG A 71 -11.25 -5.02 10.91
N GLY A 72 -11.73 -5.65 9.81
CA GLY A 72 -12.44 -4.98 8.74
C GLY A 72 -11.58 -4.20 7.74
N LEU A 73 -10.27 -4.43 7.75
CA LEU A 73 -9.31 -3.82 6.85
C LEU A 73 -8.22 -4.82 6.45
N GLU A 74 -7.36 -4.41 5.54
CA GLU A 74 -6.08 -5.04 5.26
C GLU A 74 -4.95 -4.09 5.64
N THR A 75 -3.86 -4.62 6.23
CA THR A 75 -2.60 -3.90 6.38
C THR A 75 -1.61 -4.38 5.34
N VAL A 76 -0.93 -3.43 4.70
CA VAL A 76 0.12 -3.71 3.71
C VAL A 76 1.39 -3.04 4.21
N THR A 77 2.29 -3.84 4.76
CA THR A 77 3.54 -3.37 5.35
C THR A 77 4.69 -3.62 4.40
N THR A 78 5.28 -2.57 3.86
CA THR A 78 6.47 -2.63 2.99
C THR A 78 7.70 -2.33 3.83
N VAL A 79 8.66 -3.25 3.86
CA VAL A 79 9.95 -3.03 4.53
C VAL A 79 10.84 -2.18 3.64
N VAL A 80 11.26 -1.04 4.14
CA VAL A 80 12.14 -0.10 3.43
C VAL A 80 13.61 -0.39 3.75
N ASP A 81 13.90 -0.61 5.05
CA ASP A 81 15.24 -0.93 5.55
C ASP A 81 15.14 -1.71 6.87
N GLY A 82 16.22 -2.43 7.24
CA GLY A 82 16.23 -3.30 8.42
C GLY A 82 15.44 -4.59 8.22
N VAL A 83 14.96 -5.20 9.28
CA VAL A 83 14.19 -6.45 9.25
C VAL A 83 12.99 -6.36 10.18
N LEU A 84 11.81 -6.62 9.63
CA LEU A 84 10.56 -6.68 10.37
C LEU A 84 10.24 -8.12 10.78
N GLU A 85 10.17 -8.39 12.09
CA GLU A 85 9.60 -9.62 12.63
C GLU A 85 8.09 -9.43 12.83
N HIS A 86 7.31 -10.38 12.36
CA HIS A 86 5.86 -10.38 12.58
C HIS A 86 5.36 -11.71 13.12
N GLY A 87 4.20 -11.68 13.76
CA GLY A 87 3.50 -12.88 14.21
C GLY A 87 2.04 -12.59 14.52
N ASP A 88 1.20 -13.60 14.38
CA ASP A 88 -0.22 -13.50 14.69
C ASP A 88 -0.72 -14.60 15.64
N ASN A 89 -1.95 -14.46 16.08
CA ASN A 89 -2.60 -15.43 16.96
C ASN A 89 -3.18 -16.65 16.24
N LEU A 90 -3.05 -16.73 14.91
CA LEU A 90 -3.46 -17.88 14.10
C LEU A 90 -2.29 -18.85 13.86
N GLY A 91 -1.09 -18.48 14.26
CA GLY A 91 0.12 -19.30 14.17
C GLY A 91 1.04 -18.92 13.01
N HIS A 92 0.79 -17.82 12.32
CA HIS A 92 1.73 -17.30 11.33
C HIS A 92 2.82 -16.51 12.06
N ALA A 93 4.05 -16.68 11.60
CA ALA A 93 5.19 -15.90 12.06
C ALA A 93 6.26 -15.89 10.97
N GLY A 94 6.97 -14.78 10.84
CA GLY A 94 8.00 -14.60 9.83
C GLY A 94 8.86 -13.38 10.09
N ALA A 95 9.84 -13.20 9.22
CA ALA A 95 10.63 -11.99 9.17
C ALA A 95 10.76 -11.55 7.71
N LEU A 96 10.67 -10.25 7.47
CA LEU A 96 10.69 -9.63 6.16
C LEU A 96 11.89 -8.69 6.05
N GLU A 97 12.56 -8.76 4.89
CA GLU A 97 13.72 -7.96 4.54
C GLU A 97 13.35 -6.76 3.66
N PRO A 98 14.27 -5.80 3.44
CA PRO A 98 13.99 -4.63 2.59
C PRO A 98 13.48 -5.01 1.19
N GLY A 99 12.38 -4.40 0.76
CA GLY A 99 11.70 -4.69 -0.51
C GLY A 99 10.68 -5.82 -0.45
N GLU A 100 10.55 -6.53 0.69
CA GLU A 100 9.49 -7.50 0.92
C GLU A 100 8.25 -6.83 1.51
N VAL A 101 7.10 -7.47 1.34
CA VAL A 101 5.81 -6.91 1.73
C VAL A 101 5.00 -7.94 2.49
N GLN A 102 4.44 -7.53 3.63
CA GLN A 102 3.39 -8.30 4.29
C GLN A 102 2.03 -7.76 3.90
N TRP A 103 1.19 -8.63 3.37
CA TRP A 103 -0.22 -8.33 3.12
C TRP A 103 -1.10 -9.13 4.07
N MET A 104 -1.60 -8.47 5.11
CA MET A 104 -2.46 -9.09 6.11
C MET A 104 -3.91 -8.66 5.89
N THR A 105 -4.79 -9.62 5.64
CA THR A 105 -6.23 -9.42 5.72
C THR A 105 -6.67 -9.61 7.16
N ALA A 106 -7.05 -8.54 7.86
CA ALA A 106 -7.59 -8.64 9.22
C ALA A 106 -9.00 -9.25 9.24
N GLY A 107 -9.81 -8.92 8.25
CA GLY A 107 -11.15 -9.52 8.06
C GLY A 107 -11.99 -9.49 9.33
N ARG A 108 -12.47 -10.65 9.76
CA ARG A 108 -13.33 -10.81 10.95
C ARG A 108 -12.64 -10.54 12.30
N GLY A 109 -11.31 -10.42 12.30
CA GLY A 109 -10.50 -10.10 13.47
C GLY A 109 -9.25 -10.95 13.57
N ILE A 110 -8.13 -10.30 13.89
CA ILE A 110 -6.83 -10.90 14.10
C ILE A 110 -6.14 -10.15 15.23
N ILE A 111 -5.23 -10.81 15.94
CA ILE A 111 -4.30 -10.19 16.88
C ILE A 111 -2.90 -10.48 16.36
N HIS A 112 -2.11 -9.44 16.13
CA HIS A 112 -0.77 -9.57 15.61
C HIS A 112 0.23 -8.64 16.30
N ARG A 113 1.50 -8.81 15.99
CA ARG A 113 2.58 -7.92 16.39
C ARG A 113 3.56 -7.70 15.25
N GLU A 114 4.24 -6.57 15.26
CA GLU A 114 5.27 -6.17 14.31
C GLU A 114 6.43 -5.55 15.07
N LEU A 115 7.60 -6.19 15.03
CA LEU A 115 8.77 -5.86 15.85
C LEU A 115 10.00 -5.69 14.98
N ALA A 116 10.97 -4.88 15.43
CA ALA A 116 12.31 -4.92 14.86
C ALA A 116 12.96 -6.26 15.22
N TYR A 117 13.48 -6.97 14.20
CA TYR A 117 14.11 -8.26 14.43
C TYR A 117 15.35 -8.11 15.32
N ARG A 118 15.40 -8.90 16.41
CA ARG A 118 16.49 -8.86 17.42
C ARG A 118 16.78 -7.47 17.98
N ASP A 119 15.80 -6.57 18.00
CA ASP A 119 15.96 -5.17 18.44
C ASP A 119 17.01 -4.37 17.64
N GLU A 120 17.33 -4.79 16.42
CA GLU A 120 18.27 -4.05 15.56
C GLU A 120 17.61 -2.76 15.03
N HIS A 121 16.91 -2.83 13.93
CA HIS A 121 16.03 -1.76 13.45
C HIS A 121 15.08 -2.26 12.34
N ALA A 122 14.00 -1.53 12.17
CA ALA A 122 13.12 -1.66 11.01
C ALA A 122 12.65 -0.26 10.58
N HIS A 123 12.61 -0.03 9.29
CA HIS A 123 11.97 1.10 8.65
C HIS A 123 10.90 0.56 7.71
N VAL A 124 9.65 0.92 7.97
CA VAL A 124 8.50 0.37 7.25
C VAL A 124 7.55 1.46 6.77
N LEU A 125 6.84 1.15 5.70
CA LEU A 125 5.65 1.87 5.25
C LEU A 125 4.45 0.95 5.44
N GLN A 126 3.53 1.30 6.33
CA GLN A 126 2.31 0.53 6.55
C GLN A 126 1.10 1.28 6.01
N MET A 127 0.44 0.66 5.02
CA MET A 127 -0.81 1.14 4.46
C MET A 127 -2.00 0.37 5.04
N TRP A 128 -3.06 1.08 5.36
CA TRP A 128 -4.38 0.50 5.64
C TRP A 128 -5.25 0.60 4.41
N LEU A 129 -5.64 -0.55 3.88
CA LEU A 129 -6.56 -0.68 2.75
C LEU A 129 -7.93 -1.13 3.26
N ASN A 130 -8.98 -0.44 2.84
CA ASN A 130 -10.33 -0.76 3.27
C ASN A 130 -10.86 -2.03 2.59
N LEU A 131 -11.59 -2.85 3.33
CA LEU A 131 -12.34 -3.96 2.77
C LEU A 131 -13.76 -3.52 2.40
N PRO A 132 -14.32 -4.00 1.28
CA PRO A 132 -15.73 -3.83 0.98
C PRO A 132 -16.61 -4.36 2.13
N ALA A 133 -17.78 -3.78 2.36
CA ALA A 133 -18.71 -4.18 3.42
C ALA A 133 -18.97 -5.68 3.42
N ALA A 134 -19.18 -6.27 2.25
CA ALA A 134 -19.41 -7.71 2.07
C ALA A 134 -18.19 -8.58 2.41
N LYS A 135 -16.99 -7.99 2.59
CA LYS A 135 -15.73 -8.69 2.88
C LYS A 135 -15.14 -8.35 4.25
N LYS A 136 -15.76 -7.44 5.01
CA LYS A 136 -15.22 -7.01 6.30
C LYS A 136 -15.09 -8.13 7.34
N LEU A 137 -15.89 -9.16 7.24
CA LEU A 137 -15.84 -10.33 8.13
C LEU A 137 -15.30 -11.60 7.45
N THR A 138 -14.56 -11.45 6.35
CA THR A 138 -13.87 -12.58 5.70
C THR A 138 -12.86 -13.23 6.66
N PRO A 139 -12.48 -14.50 6.45
CA PRO A 139 -11.41 -15.11 7.23
C PRO A 139 -10.11 -14.30 7.16
N SER A 140 -9.44 -14.17 8.31
CA SER A 140 -8.14 -13.50 8.37
C SER A 140 -7.07 -14.35 7.68
N ARG A 141 -6.09 -13.71 7.03
CA ARG A 141 -4.98 -14.39 6.36
C ARG A 141 -3.74 -13.52 6.27
N TYR A 142 -2.59 -14.17 6.13
CA TYR A 142 -1.29 -13.55 5.84
C TYR A 142 -0.77 -13.96 4.48
N GLN A 143 -0.08 -13.04 3.81
CA GLN A 143 0.66 -13.27 2.57
C GLN A 143 2.00 -12.53 2.70
N ASP A 144 3.09 -13.29 2.82
CA ASP A 144 4.43 -12.73 2.77
C ASP A 144 4.90 -12.71 1.31
N LEU A 145 4.96 -11.51 0.74
CA LEU A 145 5.45 -11.30 -0.61
C LEU A 145 6.96 -11.14 -0.55
N THR A 146 7.65 -12.26 -0.59
CA THR A 146 9.12 -12.30 -0.50
C THR A 146 9.76 -11.83 -1.80
N ARG A 147 11.02 -11.38 -1.73
CA ARG A 147 11.79 -10.97 -2.91
C ARG A 147 11.83 -12.03 -4.02
N ALA A 148 11.90 -13.31 -3.61
CA ALA A 148 11.95 -14.43 -4.55
C ALA A 148 10.61 -14.67 -5.27
N ALA A 149 9.49 -14.33 -4.62
CA ALA A 149 8.14 -14.48 -5.15
C ALA A 149 7.61 -13.19 -5.79
N MET A 150 8.30 -12.04 -5.63
CA MET A 150 7.87 -10.74 -6.11
C MET A 150 8.02 -10.64 -7.63
N PRO A 151 6.92 -10.54 -8.40
CA PRO A 151 6.98 -10.28 -9.83
C PRO A 151 7.58 -8.90 -10.11
N ARG A 152 8.35 -8.83 -11.20
CA ARG A 152 9.14 -7.63 -11.49
C ARG A 152 9.07 -7.26 -12.96
N ILE A 153 9.06 -5.95 -13.22
CA ILE A 153 9.28 -5.37 -14.55
C ILE A 153 10.65 -4.70 -14.53
N GLU A 154 11.50 -5.05 -15.48
CA GLU A 154 12.81 -4.44 -15.66
C GLU A 154 12.96 -3.92 -17.09
N THR A 155 13.24 -2.63 -17.20
CA THR A 155 13.57 -1.95 -18.45
C THR A 155 14.82 -1.11 -18.23
N PRO A 156 15.51 -0.60 -19.28
CA PRO A 156 16.67 0.23 -19.09
C PRO A 156 16.41 1.41 -18.14
N GLY A 157 17.14 1.44 -17.00
CA GLY A 157 17.04 2.46 -15.98
C GLY A 157 15.80 2.39 -15.09
N VAL A 158 14.93 1.37 -15.23
CA VAL A 158 13.71 1.26 -14.42
C VAL A 158 13.50 -0.15 -13.91
N ARG A 159 13.23 -0.29 -12.60
CA ARG A 159 12.81 -1.52 -11.95
C ARG A 159 11.50 -1.27 -11.19
N ILE A 160 10.53 -2.14 -11.40
CA ILE A 160 9.24 -2.12 -10.73
C ILE A 160 8.99 -3.45 -10.06
N ASP A 161 8.82 -3.45 -8.74
CA ASP A 161 8.38 -4.58 -7.95
C ASP A 161 6.84 -4.53 -7.88
N VAL A 162 6.14 -5.55 -8.42
CA VAL A 162 4.67 -5.55 -8.54
C VAL A 162 4.07 -6.32 -7.36
N HIS A 163 3.43 -5.60 -6.46
CA HIS A 163 2.83 -6.16 -5.24
C HIS A 163 1.47 -6.79 -5.51
N ALA A 164 0.58 -6.07 -6.19
CA ALA A 164 -0.81 -6.46 -6.40
C ALA A 164 -1.35 -6.01 -7.76
N GLY A 165 -2.38 -6.69 -8.24
CA GLY A 165 -3.02 -6.40 -9.52
C GLY A 165 -2.14 -6.72 -10.71
N THR A 166 -2.52 -6.25 -11.89
CA THR A 166 -1.73 -6.44 -13.13
C THR A 166 -1.22 -5.10 -13.62
N VAL A 167 0.09 -5.01 -13.80
CA VAL A 167 0.82 -3.85 -14.30
C VAL A 167 1.56 -4.27 -15.57
N ASP A 168 1.22 -3.67 -16.70
CA ASP A 168 1.83 -3.95 -18.02
C ASP A 168 2.00 -5.46 -18.32
N GLY A 169 0.95 -6.24 -18.02
CA GLY A 169 0.90 -7.68 -18.24
C GLY A 169 1.57 -8.54 -17.15
N VAL A 170 2.22 -7.94 -16.16
CA VAL A 170 2.81 -8.63 -15.00
C VAL A 170 1.83 -8.60 -13.84
N THR A 171 1.43 -9.77 -13.35
CA THR A 171 0.50 -9.91 -12.22
C THR A 171 1.27 -9.97 -10.92
N GLY A 172 0.92 -9.08 -9.96
CA GLY A 172 1.50 -9.01 -8.63
C GLY A 172 1.22 -10.24 -7.78
N ALA A 173 2.01 -10.42 -6.72
CA ALA A 173 1.99 -11.61 -5.89
C ALA A 173 0.80 -11.66 -4.92
N ALA A 174 0.22 -10.52 -4.52
CA ALA A 174 -0.89 -10.48 -3.58
C ALA A 174 -2.21 -10.92 -4.22
N ASP A 175 -2.93 -11.83 -3.55
CA ASP A 175 -4.35 -12.11 -3.80
C ASP A 175 -5.20 -11.13 -2.98
N THR A 176 -5.93 -10.24 -3.65
CA THR A 176 -6.63 -9.11 -3.02
C THR A 176 -8.14 -9.33 -2.99
N HIS A 177 -8.80 -8.79 -1.95
CA HIS A 177 -10.26 -8.84 -1.82
C HIS A 177 -10.98 -7.73 -2.59
N HIS A 178 -10.24 -6.73 -3.06
CA HIS A 178 -10.73 -5.59 -3.83
C HIS A 178 -9.75 -5.30 -4.97
N PRO A 179 -10.22 -4.93 -6.16
CA PRO A 179 -9.35 -4.59 -7.28
C PRO A 179 -8.43 -3.41 -6.95
N VAL A 180 -7.14 -3.70 -6.86
CA VAL A 180 -6.07 -2.71 -6.65
C VAL A 180 -4.86 -3.07 -7.52
N GLN A 181 -4.10 -2.07 -7.94
CA GLN A 181 -2.73 -2.22 -8.40
C GLN A 181 -1.81 -1.65 -7.31
N GLY A 182 -0.71 -2.33 -7.01
CA GLY A 182 0.27 -1.87 -6.03
C GLY A 182 1.67 -2.19 -6.51
N LEU A 183 2.58 -1.22 -6.41
CA LEU A 183 3.95 -1.37 -6.87
C LEU A 183 4.91 -0.41 -6.14
N VAL A 184 6.19 -0.74 -6.20
CA VAL A 184 7.28 0.20 -5.95
C VAL A 184 8.17 0.28 -7.18
N ALA A 185 8.32 1.48 -7.73
CA ALA A 185 9.22 1.75 -8.86
C ALA A 185 10.50 2.43 -8.39
N THR A 186 11.63 2.00 -8.93
CA THR A 186 12.94 2.64 -8.83
C THR A 186 13.35 3.08 -10.22
N LEU A 187 13.67 4.37 -10.36
CA LEU A 187 14.09 4.97 -11.61
C LEU A 187 15.52 5.51 -11.44
N ASP A 188 16.42 5.10 -12.30
CA ASP A 188 17.75 5.68 -12.40
C ASP A 188 17.67 7.15 -12.82
N PRO A 189 18.73 7.96 -12.64
CA PRO A 189 18.77 9.33 -13.11
C PRO A 189 18.30 9.48 -14.55
N GLU A 190 17.45 10.47 -14.81
CA GLU A 190 16.90 10.83 -16.14
C GLU A 190 16.06 9.72 -16.81
N SER A 191 15.82 8.58 -16.14
CA SER A 191 14.96 7.52 -16.67
C SER A 191 13.49 7.86 -16.50
N SER A 192 12.68 7.31 -17.41
CA SER A 192 11.22 7.51 -17.41
C SER A 192 10.47 6.21 -17.62
N TYR A 193 9.21 6.19 -17.15
CA TYR A 193 8.29 5.07 -17.33
C TYR A 193 6.86 5.58 -17.49
N THR A 194 6.07 4.89 -18.30
CA THR A 194 4.65 5.18 -18.44
C THR A 194 3.85 4.00 -17.93
N LEU A 195 3.14 4.20 -16.84
CA LEU A 195 2.33 3.21 -16.16
C LEU A 195 0.90 3.23 -16.68
N GLN A 196 0.32 2.06 -17.00
CA GLN A 196 -1.10 1.92 -17.31
C GLN A 196 -1.93 1.87 -16.02
N VAL A 197 -2.98 2.70 -15.92
CA VAL A 197 -3.87 2.81 -14.76
C VAL A 197 -5.32 2.68 -15.20
N PRO A 198 -6.14 1.78 -14.60
CA PRO A 198 -7.57 1.72 -14.86
C PRO A 198 -8.25 3.07 -14.61
N PRO A 199 -9.13 3.55 -15.50
CA PRO A 199 -9.72 4.88 -15.39
C PRO A 199 -10.56 5.07 -14.11
N GLU A 200 -11.23 4.01 -13.64
CA GLU A 200 -12.05 4.01 -12.43
C GLU A 200 -11.24 4.02 -11.12
N HIS A 201 -9.91 3.82 -11.18
CA HIS A 201 -9.07 3.81 -10.00
C HIS A 201 -8.74 5.23 -9.50
N ARG A 202 -8.80 5.43 -8.19
CA ARG A 202 -8.06 6.47 -7.49
C ARG A 202 -6.63 5.99 -7.30
N LEU A 203 -5.67 6.89 -7.49
CA LEU A 203 -4.24 6.59 -7.37
C LEU A 203 -3.59 7.53 -6.36
N PHE A 204 -2.65 7.00 -5.59
CA PHE A 204 -1.62 7.80 -4.95
C PHE A 204 -0.22 7.36 -5.38
N ALA A 205 0.69 8.33 -5.45
CA ALA A 205 2.11 8.14 -5.71
C ALA A 205 2.91 8.85 -4.60
N TYR A 206 3.47 8.07 -3.67
CA TYR A 206 4.31 8.57 -2.58
C TYR A 206 5.78 8.48 -2.98
N VAL A 207 6.46 9.62 -3.08
CA VAL A 207 7.89 9.66 -3.37
C VAL A 207 8.67 9.32 -2.10
N MET A 208 9.25 8.12 -2.09
CA MET A 208 10.02 7.59 -0.95
C MET A 208 11.43 8.21 -0.91
N ASN A 209 12.05 8.40 -2.09
CA ASN A 209 13.39 8.96 -2.23
C ASN A 209 13.53 9.68 -3.58
N GLY A 210 14.42 10.67 -3.64
CA GLY A 210 14.75 11.41 -4.86
C GLY A 210 13.70 12.42 -5.28
N ARG A 211 13.63 12.67 -6.59
CA ARG A 211 12.71 13.61 -7.24
C ARG A 211 12.13 13.01 -8.51
N LEU A 212 10.85 13.20 -8.72
CA LEU A 212 10.11 12.70 -9.88
C LEU A 212 9.20 13.79 -10.45
N LEU A 213 9.17 13.87 -11.76
CA LEU A 213 8.06 14.48 -12.49
C LEU A 213 7.00 13.40 -12.68
N ILE A 214 5.83 13.57 -12.08
CA ILE A 214 4.70 12.63 -12.16
C ILE A 214 3.54 13.36 -12.83
N ALA A 215 3.11 12.89 -14.00
CA ALA A 215 2.06 13.54 -14.79
C ALA A 215 2.28 15.08 -14.89
N GLY A 216 3.48 15.47 -15.26
CA GLY A 216 3.85 16.89 -15.41
C GLY A 216 4.04 17.67 -14.09
N ARG A 217 3.90 17.04 -12.91
CA ARG A 217 4.08 17.69 -11.61
C ARG A 217 5.33 17.18 -10.88
N GLU A 218 6.23 18.09 -10.51
CA GLU A 218 7.43 17.72 -9.76
C GLU A 218 7.10 17.43 -8.29
N LEU A 219 7.49 16.25 -7.84
CA LEU A 219 7.37 15.77 -6.46
C LEU A 219 8.74 15.33 -5.96
N HIS A 220 9.02 15.57 -4.68
CA HIS A 220 10.23 15.12 -4.00
C HIS A 220 9.90 14.18 -2.83
N ALA A 221 10.92 13.55 -2.26
CA ALA A 221 10.79 12.66 -1.11
C ALA A 221 9.90 13.26 -0.01
N GLY A 222 8.97 12.47 0.50
CA GLY A 222 7.98 12.85 1.51
C GLY A 222 6.70 13.46 0.95
N ARG A 223 6.56 13.62 -0.38
CA ARG A 223 5.32 14.09 -1.00
C ARG A 223 4.50 12.97 -1.62
N THR A 224 3.20 13.13 -1.54
CA THR A 224 2.22 12.24 -2.18
C THR A 224 1.41 12.99 -3.22
N GLY A 225 1.47 12.54 -4.47
CA GLY A 225 0.58 12.99 -5.54
C GLY A 225 -0.67 12.10 -5.61
N TRP A 226 -1.84 12.70 -5.78
CA TRP A 226 -3.12 12.01 -5.90
C TRP A 226 -3.73 12.27 -7.28
N SER A 227 -4.32 11.22 -7.85
CA SER A 227 -5.12 11.29 -9.07
C SER A 227 -6.45 10.60 -8.84
N ASP A 228 -7.54 11.34 -9.05
CA ASP A 228 -8.90 10.83 -8.89
C ASP A 228 -9.34 9.99 -10.11
N PRO A 229 -10.38 9.13 -9.96
CA PRO A 229 -10.99 8.43 -11.08
C PRO A 229 -11.38 9.38 -12.22
N VAL A 230 -11.24 8.90 -13.43
CA VAL A 230 -11.62 9.66 -14.64
C VAL A 230 -12.59 8.83 -15.50
N GLU A 231 -13.38 9.51 -16.33
CA GLU A 231 -14.21 8.85 -17.33
C GLU A 231 -13.38 8.62 -18.60
N SER A 232 -13.09 7.36 -18.89
CA SER A 232 -12.38 6.94 -20.11
C SER A 232 -12.83 5.55 -20.54
N PRO A 233 -13.01 5.30 -21.84
CA PRO A 233 -13.36 3.97 -22.37
C PRO A 233 -12.16 3.01 -22.38
N ALA A 234 -10.94 3.51 -22.17
CA ALA A 234 -9.68 2.78 -22.22
C ALA A 234 -8.85 3.05 -20.95
N PRO A 235 -7.86 2.20 -20.64
CA PRO A 235 -6.88 2.50 -19.61
C PRO A 235 -6.26 3.89 -19.82
N THR A 236 -5.85 4.49 -18.72
CA THR A 236 -5.19 5.80 -18.71
C THR A 236 -3.72 5.64 -18.41
N THR A 237 -2.90 6.64 -18.72
CA THR A 237 -1.46 6.60 -18.50
C THR A 237 -1.03 7.55 -17.38
N LEU A 238 -0.05 7.12 -16.60
CA LEU A 238 0.67 7.95 -15.64
C LEU A 238 2.14 8.00 -16.04
N HIS A 239 2.62 9.16 -16.45
CA HIS A 239 4.02 9.33 -16.82
C HIS A 239 4.88 9.66 -15.60
N LEU A 240 6.00 8.94 -15.46
CA LEU A 240 6.99 9.09 -14.39
C LEU A 240 8.35 9.42 -15.03
N MET A 241 9.08 10.39 -14.48
CA MET A 241 10.45 10.70 -14.91
C MET A 241 11.29 11.11 -13.70
N ALA A 242 12.45 10.46 -13.50
CA ALA A 242 13.40 10.89 -12.49
C ALA A 242 14.10 12.18 -12.94
N THR A 243 14.10 13.20 -12.08
CA THR A 243 14.61 14.55 -12.43
C THR A 243 15.90 14.91 -11.71
N ASP A 244 16.38 14.06 -10.80
CA ASP A 244 17.68 14.23 -10.17
C ASP A 244 18.75 13.58 -11.08
N PRO A 245 19.78 14.31 -11.52
CA PRO A 245 20.80 13.78 -12.43
C PRO A 245 21.80 12.83 -11.75
N ASP A 246 21.92 12.89 -10.42
CA ASP A 246 22.95 12.20 -9.66
C ASP A 246 22.41 11.03 -8.83
N HIS A 247 21.11 11.03 -8.52
CA HIS A 247 20.51 10.07 -7.60
C HIS A 247 19.24 9.43 -8.17
N PRO A 248 19.07 8.10 -7.98
CA PRO A 248 17.83 7.42 -8.37
C PRO A 248 16.65 7.90 -7.53
N ALA A 249 15.47 7.83 -8.12
CA ALA A 249 14.22 8.10 -7.43
C ALA A 249 13.47 6.80 -7.15
N ARG A 250 12.72 6.76 -6.03
CA ARG A 250 11.90 5.63 -5.63
C ARG A 250 10.50 6.11 -5.26
N VAL A 251 9.48 5.47 -5.82
CA VAL A 251 8.08 5.84 -5.62
C VAL A 251 7.24 4.61 -5.34
N MET A 252 6.39 4.71 -4.31
CA MET A 252 5.33 3.75 -4.02
C MET A 252 4.05 4.24 -4.70
N ILE A 253 3.44 3.39 -5.54
CA ILE A 253 2.21 3.71 -6.23
C ILE A 253 1.18 2.63 -5.93
N TYR A 254 0.00 3.07 -5.46
CA TYR A 254 -1.16 2.21 -5.37
C TYR A 254 -2.34 2.89 -6.05
N SER A 255 -3.13 2.09 -6.75
CA SER A 255 -4.40 2.53 -7.33
C SER A 255 -5.49 1.50 -7.05
N GLY A 256 -6.72 1.96 -6.87
CA GLY A 256 -7.86 1.09 -6.60
C GLY A 256 -9.19 1.78 -6.85
N THR A 257 -10.21 0.99 -7.17
CA THR A 257 -11.57 1.48 -7.32
C THR A 257 -12.10 1.98 -5.98
N PRO A 258 -12.56 3.23 -5.83
CA PRO A 258 -13.21 3.69 -4.61
C PRO A 258 -14.41 2.81 -4.25
N LEU A 259 -14.52 2.40 -2.99
CA LEU A 259 -15.63 1.56 -2.51
C LEU A 259 -16.94 2.35 -2.44
N ARG A 260 -16.85 3.65 -2.12
CA ARG A 260 -18.00 4.57 -1.95
C ARG A 260 -18.99 4.07 -0.90
N GLU A 261 -18.47 3.40 0.11
CA GLU A 261 -19.24 2.88 1.25
C GLU A 261 -18.97 3.74 2.50
N PRO A 262 -19.91 3.77 3.45
CA PRO A 262 -19.65 4.43 4.74
C PRO A 262 -18.45 3.82 5.45
N VAL A 263 -17.64 4.66 6.11
CA VAL A 263 -16.48 4.24 6.90
C VAL A 263 -16.67 4.70 8.34
N ALA A 264 -16.67 3.74 9.26
CA ALA A 264 -16.61 3.98 10.70
C ALA A 264 -15.26 3.52 11.23
N LEU A 265 -14.53 4.43 11.87
CA LEU A 265 -13.23 4.18 12.47
C LEU A 265 -13.36 4.13 14.00
N GLY A 266 -12.71 3.15 14.62
CA GLY A 266 -12.65 3.02 16.07
C GLY A 266 -11.35 2.35 16.49
N GLY A 267 -10.30 3.14 16.77
CA GLY A 267 -8.97 2.61 17.07
C GLY A 267 -8.46 1.70 15.93
N PRO A 268 -8.18 0.41 16.22
CA PRO A 268 -7.64 -0.52 15.23
C PRO A 268 -8.73 -1.19 14.35
N PHE A 269 -9.99 -0.78 14.47
CA PHE A 269 -11.12 -1.37 13.77
C PHE A 269 -11.70 -0.41 12.73
N VAL A 270 -12.02 -0.95 11.56
CA VAL A 270 -12.62 -0.20 10.45
C VAL A 270 -13.84 -0.97 9.94
N MET A 271 -15.02 -0.43 10.21
CA MET A 271 -16.30 -1.02 9.83
C MET A 271 -17.13 -0.03 9.01
N ASN A 272 -18.39 -0.33 8.75
CA ASN A 272 -19.28 0.58 8.03
C ASN A 272 -20.18 1.40 8.96
N THR A 273 -20.41 0.95 10.21
CA THR A 273 -21.26 1.63 11.21
C THR A 273 -20.58 1.70 12.57
N LYS A 274 -21.07 2.64 13.41
CA LYS A 274 -20.62 2.76 14.81
C LYS A 274 -21.02 1.54 15.66
N ASP A 275 -22.15 0.92 15.36
CA ASP A 275 -22.60 -0.27 16.07
C ASP A 275 -21.69 -1.47 15.78
N GLU A 276 -21.22 -1.62 14.54
CA GLU A 276 -20.24 -2.63 14.17
C GLU A 276 -18.89 -2.39 14.86
N ILE A 277 -18.48 -1.12 15.04
CA ILE A 277 -17.28 -0.78 15.84
C ILE A 277 -17.48 -1.19 17.30
N ALA A 278 -18.64 -0.87 17.90
CA ALA A 278 -18.94 -1.27 19.29
C ALA A 278 -18.94 -2.80 19.44
N GLN A 279 -19.49 -3.52 18.44
CA GLN A 279 -19.44 -4.98 18.41
C GLN A 279 -18.00 -5.50 18.28
N ALA A 280 -17.14 -4.86 17.48
CA ALA A 280 -15.74 -5.25 17.34
C ALA A 280 -14.97 -5.16 18.67
N PHE A 281 -15.19 -4.11 19.46
CA PHE A 281 -14.63 -4.00 20.80
C PHE A 281 -15.19 -5.07 21.76
N THR A 282 -16.51 -5.31 21.71
CA THR A 282 -17.16 -6.36 22.51
C THR A 282 -16.57 -7.73 22.22
N ASP A 283 -16.40 -8.07 20.94
CA ASP A 283 -15.85 -9.34 20.49
C ASP A 283 -14.38 -9.49 20.90
N PHE A 284 -13.59 -8.42 20.74
CA PHE A 284 -12.18 -8.44 21.14
C PHE A 284 -12.02 -8.66 22.64
N HIS A 285 -12.72 -7.88 23.48
CA HIS A 285 -12.67 -8.02 24.94
C HIS A 285 -13.27 -9.35 25.42
N GLY A 286 -14.26 -9.88 24.68
CA GLY A 286 -14.84 -11.21 24.92
C GLY A 286 -13.97 -12.38 24.47
N GLY A 287 -12.78 -12.11 23.87
CA GLY A 287 -11.84 -13.15 23.43
C GLY A 287 -12.23 -13.85 22.12
N THR A 288 -13.19 -13.32 21.37
CA THR A 288 -13.67 -13.91 20.10
C THR A 288 -12.58 -13.94 19.02
N PHE A 289 -11.58 -13.03 19.10
CA PHE A 289 -10.45 -13.01 18.15
C PHE A 289 -9.44 -14.15 18.41
N GLY A 290 -9.59 -14.88 19.52
CA GLY A 290 -8.70 -15.93 19.94
C GLY A 290 -7.68 -15.48 21.00
N PRO A 291 -6.89 -16.40 21.54
CA PRO A 291 -5.90 -16.08 22.56
C PRO A 291 -4.70 -15.38 21.97
N VAL A 292 -4.10 -14.46 22.74
CA VAL A 292 -2.79 -13.90 22.44
C VAL A 292 -1.72 -14.97 22.66
N PRO A 293 -0.85 -15.26 21.69
CA PRO A 293 0.23 -16.22 21.85
C PRO A 293 1.20 -15.77 22.96
N ARG A 294 1.68 -16.72 23.76
CA ARG A 294 2.70 -16.48 24.80
C ARG A 294 4.11 -16.84 24.32
N THR A 295 4.26 -17.15 23.02
CA THR A 295 5.55 -17.55 22.44
C THR A 295 6.52 -16.39 22.42
N ALA A 296 7.77 -16.68 22.76
CA ALA A 296 8.90 -15.80 22.57
C ALA A 296 9.06 -15.40 21.09
N ARG A 297 9.93 -14.41 20.85
CA ARG A 297 10.29 -13.98 19.50
C ARG A 297 10.70 -15.16 18.61
N LEU A 298 10.44 -15.00 17.34
CA LEU A 298 10.80 -15.96 16.31
C LEU A 298 12.31 -16.20 16.31
N ALA A 299 12.73 -17.46 16.27
CA ALA A 299 14.08 -17.81 15.88
C ALA A 299 14.13 -17.84 14.35
N TYR A 300 14.74 -16.83 13.76
CA TYR A 300 14.90 -16.69 12.32
C TYR A 300 16.39 -16.81 11.98
N ASP A 301 16.76 -17.84 11.22
CA ASP A 301 18.12 -18.02 10.69
C ASP A 301 18.15 -17.42 9.27
N ARG A 302 18.99 -16.41 9.08
CA ARG A 302 19.25 -15.77 7.78
C ARG A 302 20.16 -16.61 6.93
#